data_11080f1a2cce985f0039d4732374d67e
#
_entry.id   11080f1a2cce985f0039d4732374d67e
#
_cell.length_a   1.000
_cell.length_b   1.000
_cell.length_c   1.000
_cell.angle_alpha   90.00
_cell.angle_beta   90.00
_cell.angle_gamma   90.00
#
_symmetry.space_group_name_H-M   'P 1'
#
loop_
_entity.id
_entity.type
_entity.pdbx_description
1 polymer ?
#
loop_
_entity_poly.entity_id
_entity_poly.type
_entity_poly.pdbx_seq_one_letter_code
_entity_poly.pdbx_strand_id
1 'polypeptide(L)'
;LVKSVDWVTIVIYLALVILGWVSICGACYDYGEMDLFSFDTNSGKQLVWIGGALCLGFIILMLEDKIYDWFAYIFYALMMVLLFVTPFLATDIKGSLSWLKLGPVSLQPAEFAKFATSLVLAKFISSYGFVMGKLKTSVPVFTFILLPMVLIIMQRETGSALVYLAFFLMLYREGMPGSILFTGISMV
;
A
#
# COMPACT_ATOMS: atom_id res chain seq x y z
N LEU A 1 9.24 -17.30 19.89
CA LEU A 1 9.05 -16.70 18.56
C LEU A 1 8.34 -17.66 17.58
N VAL A 2 8.77 -18.89 17.42
CA VAL A 2 8.20 -19.83 16.41
C VAL A 2 6.76 -20.28 16.71
N LYS A 3 6.33 -20.26 17.98
CA LYS A 3 4.97 -20.68 18.39
C LYS A 3 3.88 -19.62 18.17
N SER A 4 4.24 -18.37 17.88
CA SER A 4 3.31 -17.26 17.63
C SER A 4 3.14 -16.93 16.14
N VAL A 5 3.81 -17.67 15.26
CA VAL A 5 3.75 -17.45 13.82
C VAL A 5 2.55 -18.20 13.22
N ASP A 6 1.71 -17.49 12.51
CA ASP A 6 0.60 -18.09 11.74
C ASP A 6 1.13 -18.70 10.44
N TRP A 7 1.49 -19.98 10.54
CA TRP A 7 1.99 -20.74 9.40
C TRP A 7 0.98 -20.88 8.27
N VAL A 8 -0.32 -20.89 8.60
CA VAL A 8 -1.38 -21.00 7.57
C VAL A 8 -1.38 -19.78 6.68
N THR A 9 -1.32 -18.59 7.27
CA THR A 9 -1.24 -17.33 6.51
C THR A 9 0.02 -17.26 5.64
N ILE A 10 1.17 -17.71 6.16
CA ILE A 10 2.43 -17.74 5.39
C ILE A 10 2.32 -18.68 4.19
N VAL A 11 1.78 -19.90 4.39
CA VAL A 11 1.62 -20.87 3.30
C VAL A 11 0.66 -20.34 2.23
N ILE A 12 -0.46 -19.73 2.61
CA ILE A 12 -1.41 -19.11 1.67
C ILE A 12 -0.72 -17.96 0.89
N TYR A 13 0.02 -17.11 1.58
CA TYR A 13 0.77 -16.04 0.94
C TYR A 13 1.76 -16.56 -0.10
N LEU A 14 2.59 -17.55 0.27
CA LEU A 14 3.56 -18.14 -0.66
C LEU A 14 2.87 -18.84 -1.84
N ALA A 15 1.75 -19.54 -1.60
CA ALA A 15 0.96 -20.15 -2.67
C ALA A 15 0.44 -19.08 -3.66
N LEU A 16 -0.07 -17.94 -3.18
CA LEU A 16 -0.52 -16.84 -4.03
C LEU A 16 0.63 -16.22 -4.82
N VAL A 17 1.81 -16.06 -4.23
CA VAL A 17 3.01 -15.55 -4.91
C VAL A 17 3.43 -16.49 -6.03
N ILE A 18 3.45 -17.81 -5.78
CA ILE A 18 3.80 -18.82 -6.79
C ILE A 18 2.77 -18.84 -7.93
N LEU A 19 1.47 -18.82 -7.61
CA LEU A 19 0.40 -18.76 -8.60
C LEU A 19 0.50 -17.49 -9.45
N GLY A 20 0.80 -16.35 -8.83
CA GLY A 20 1.04 -15.09 -9.54
C GLY A 20 2.22 -15.17 -10.52
N TRP A 21 3.33 -15.78 -10.09
CA TRP A 21 4.49 -15.99 -10.95
C TRP A 21 4.18 -16.92 -12.14
N VAL A 22 3.51 -18.06 -11.89
CA VAL A 22 3.07 -19.00 -12.94
C VAL A 22 2.14 -18.30 -13.92
N SER A 23 1.23 -17.44 -13.47
CA SER A 23 0.34 -16.66 -14.31
C SER A 23 1.11 -15.70 -15.25
N ILE A 24 2.16 -15.04 -14.72
CA ILE A 24 3.04 -14.17 -15.53
C ILE A 24 3.82 -14.99 -16.56
N CYS A 25 4.35 -16.16 -16.16
CA CYS A 25 5.00 -17.07 -17.10
C CYS A 25 4.07 -17.48 -18.24
N GLY A 26 2.81 -17.82 -17.93
CA GLY A 26 1.82 -18.17 -18.94
C GLY A 26 1.43 -17.02 -19.86
N ALA A 27 1.35 -15.79 -19.33
CA ALA A 27 1.00 -14.60 -20.11
C ALA A 27 2.14 -14.11 -21.02
N CYS A 28 3.39 -14.40 -20.66
CA CYS A 28 4.59 -14.01 -21.40
C CYS A 28 5.18 -15.18 -22.22
N TYR A 29 4.45 -16.30 -22.31
CA TYR A 29 4.91 -17.48 -23.03
C TYR A 29 4.87 -17.24 -24.55
N ASP A 30 6.04 -17.24 -25.18
CA ASP A 30 6.17 -17.18 -26.66
C ASP A 30 6.66 -18.54 -27.16
N TYR A 31 6.00 -19.06 -28.23
CA TYR A 31 6.26 -20.41 -28.80
C TYR A 31 7.62 -20.49 -29.50
N GLY A 32 8.72 -20.26 -28.81
CA GLY A 32 10.04 -20.37 -29.46
C GLY A 32 11.23 -20.16 -28.56
N GLU A 33 11.09 -19.44 -27.45
CA GLU A 33 12.19 -19.15 -26.55
C GLU A 33 11.78 -19.47 -25.10
N MET A 34 12.25 -20.65 -24.63
CA MET A 34 11.97 -21.17 -23.29
C MET A 34 13.03 -20.73 -22.26
N ASP A 35 13.30 -19.45 -22.10
CA ASP A 35 14.13 -19.00 -20.99
C ASP A 35 13.29 -18.32 -19.90
N LEU A 36 12.50 -19.13 -19.16
CA LEU A 36 11.68 -18.70 -18.02
C LEU A 36 12.50 -18.04 -16.89
N PHE A 37 13.77 -18.36 -16.83
CA PHE A 37 14.72 -17.88 -15.80
C PHE A 37 15.67 -16.78 -16.29
N SER A 38 15.58 -16.39 -17.57
CA SER A 38 16.40 -15.29 -18.09
C SER A 38 16.03 -13.97 -17.44
N PHE A 39 17.04 -13.22 -16.96
CA PHE A 39 16.84 -11.89 -16.38
C PHE A 39 16.36 -10.84 -17.40
N ASP A 40 16.35 -11.15 -18.67
CA ASP A 40 15.81 -10.29 -19.73
C ASP A 40 14.30 -10.44 -19.88
N THR A 41 13.74 -11.57 -19.46
CA THR A 41 12.28 -11.85 -19.52
C THR A 41 11.55 -11.25 -18.32
N ASN A 42 10.25 -10.97 -18.48
CA ASN A 42 9.40 -10.49 -17.40
C ASN A 42 9.27 -11.51 -16.25
N SER A 43 9.26 -12.81 -16.59
CA SER A 43 9.21 -13.91 -15.62
C SER A 43 10.47 -13.98 -14.75
N GLY A 44 11.65 -13.83 -15.34
CA GLY A 44 12.91 -13.81 -14.58
C GLY A 44 13.06 -12.55 -13.72
N LYS A 45 12.71 -11.36 -14.23
CA LYS A 45 12.65 -10.12 -13.44
C LYS A 45 11.72 -10.27 -12.24
N GLN A 46 10.57 -10.91 -12.41
CA GLN A 46 9.61 -11.15 -11.34
C GLN A 46 10.20 -12.01 -10.21
N LEU A 47 11.03 -13.01 -10.51
CA LEU A 47 11.71 -13.82 -9.47
C LEU A 47 12.65 -12.97 -8.61
N VAL A 48 13.38 -12.04 -9.22
CA VAL A 48 14.24 -11.12 -8.48
C VAL A 48 13.42 -10.23 -7.54
N TRP A 49 12.29 -9.71 -8.02
CA TRP A 49 11.39 -8.92 -7.20
C TRP A 49 10.75 -9.72 -6.06
N ILE A 50 10.37 -10.98 -6.31
CA ILE A 50 9.87 -11.90 -5.28
C ILE A 50 10.94 -12.12 -4.21
N GLY A 51 12.17 -12.42 -4.60
CA GLY A 51 13.28 -12.59 -3.66
C GLY A 51 13.53 -11.33 -2.82
N GLY A 52 13.55 -10.16 -3.46
CA GLY A 52 13.69 -8.88 -2.77
C GLY A 52 12.54 -8.58 -1.80
N ALA A 53 11.31 -8.88 -2.20
CA ALA A 53 10.12 -8.69 -1.37
C ALA A 53 10.12 -9.62 -0.15
N LEU A 54 10.51 -10.89 -0.30
CA LEU A 54 10.63 -11.82 0.82
C LEU A 54 11.74 -11.41 1.79
N CYS A 55 12.87 -10.95 1.28
CA CYS A 55 13.96 -10.42 2.10
C CYS A 55 13.52 -9.18 2.88
N LEU A 56 12.87 -8.23 2.21
CA LEU A 56 12.32 -7.03 2.85
C LEU A 56 11.26 -7.38 3.91
N GLY A 57 10.36 -8.32 3.59
CA GLY A 57 9.35 -8.80 4.53
C GLY A 57 9.97 -9.43 5.78
N PHE A 58 11.04 -10.21 5.61
CA PHE A 58 11.77 -10.77 6.74
C PHE A 58 12.42 -9.67 7.61
N ILE A 59 13.05 -8.66 6.99
CA ILE A 59 13.63 -7.52 7.70
C ILE A 59 12.55 -6.79 8.50
N ILE A 60 11.41 -6.51 7.88
CA ILE A 60 10.27 -5.84 8.52
C ILE A 60 9.77 -6.63 9.74
N LEU A 61 9.68 -7.95 9.65
CA LEU A 61 9.26 -8.80 10.77
C LEU A 61 10.27 -8.83 11.93
N MET A 62 11.53 -8.49 11.68
CA MET A 62 12.59 -8.40 12.70
C MET A 62 12.62 -7.04 13.41
N LEU A 63 11.95 -6.03 12.89
CA LEU A 63 11.93 -4.71 13.50
C LEU A 63 11.05 -4.70 14.77
N GLU A 64 11.50 -3.98 15.78
CA GLU A 64 10.74 -3.77 17.01
C GLU A 64 9.55 -2.83 16.79
N ASP A 65 8.45 -3.07 17.50
CA ASP A 65 7.22 -2.25 17.43
C ASP A 65 7.48 -0.76 17.68
N LYS A 66 8.45 -0.43 18.53
CA LYS A 66 8.84 0.95 18.83
C LYS A 66 9.32 1.74 17.62
N ILE A 67 9.95 1.06 16.64
CA ILE A 67 10.45 1.69 15.41
C ILE A 67 9.26 2.16 14.57
N TYR A 68 8.22 1.34 14.47
CA TYR A 68 7.00 1.69 13.75
C TYR A 68 6.31 2.91 14.38
N ASP A 69 6.24 2.95 15.71
CA ASP A 69 5.67 4.07 16.45
C ASP A 69 6.43 5.38 16.19
N TRP A 70 7.75 5.33 16.23
CA TRP A 70 8.58 6.51 16.01
C TRP A 70 8.46 7.02 14.58
N PHE A 71 8.44 6.11 13.62
CA PHE A 71 8.55 6.40 12.21
C PHE A 71 7.20 6.79 11.57
N ALA A 72 6.07 6.43 12.18
CA ALA A 72 4.74 6.54 11.58
C ALA A 72 4.41 7.95 11.06
N TYR A 73 4.56 8.99 11.87
CA TYR A 73 4.22 10.36 11.45
C TYR A 73 5.22 10.92 10.45
N ILE A 74 6.51 10.61 10.63
CA ILE A 74 7.58 11.07 9.74
C ILE A 74 7.41 10.45 8.36
N PHE A 75 7.15 9.15 8.33
CA PHE A 75 6.94 8.42 7.08
C PHE A 75 5.68 8.89 6.35
N TYR A 76 4.59 9.11 7.09
CA TYR A 76 3.36 9.68 6.52
C TYR A 76 3.61 11.06 5.91
N ALA A 77 4.25 11.98 6.63
CA ALA A 77 4.57 13.31 6.13
C ALA A 77 5.44 13.26 4.87
N LEU A 78 6.47 12.40 4.87
CA LEU A 78 7.34 12.18 3.71
C LEU A 78 6.52 11.71 2.49
N MET A 79 5.62 10.75 2.69
CA MET A 79 4.78 10.23 1.61
C MET A 79 3.78 11.27 1.10
N MET A 80 3.24 12.15 1.96
CA MET A 80 2.37 13.25 1.53
C MET A 80 3.12 14.26 0.67
N VAL A 81 4.35 14.62 1.06
CA VAL A 81 5.21 15.48 0.23
C VAL A 81 5.51 14.82 -1.12
N LEU A 82 5.86 13.53 -1.10
CA LEU A 82 6.16 12.79 -2.32
C LEU A 82 4.94 12.70 -3.24
N LEU A 83 3.74 12.40 -2.71
CA LEU A 83 2.49 12.41 -3.48
C LEU A 83 2.20 13.78 -4.09
N PHE A 84 2.43 14.86 -3.35
CA PHE A 84 2.21 16.21 -3.84
C PHE A 84 3.16 16.57 -4.99
N VAL A 85 4.42 16.15 -4.90
CA VAL A 85 5.45 16.43 -5.90
C VAL A 85 5.34 15.52 -7.13
N THR A 86 4.78 14.32 -6.97
CA THR A 86 4.69 13.31 -8.04
C THR A 86 4.10 13.83 -9.35
N PRO A 87 2.97 14.55 -9.41
CA PRO A 87 2.42 15.04 -10.68
C PRO A 87 3.36 15.94 -11.48
N PHE A 88 4.28 16.64 -10.80
CA PHE A 88 5.23 17.54 -11.44
C PHE A 88 6.48 16.82 -11.98
N LEU A 89 6.81 15.66 -11.44
CA LEU A 89 7.99 14.86 -11.82
C LEU A 89 7.64 13.62 -12.60
N ALA A 90 6.39 13.18 -12.57
CA ALA A 90 5.94 11.94 -13.19
C ALA A 90 5.95 12.05 -14.72
N THR A 91 6.28 10.95 -15.37
CA THR A 91 6.04 10.78 -16.80
C THR A 91 4.60 10.30 -17.00
N ASP A 92 3.89 10.89 -17.96
CA ASP A 92 2.55 10.42 -18.34
C ASP A 92 2.63 8.98 -18.86
N ILE A 93 1.98 8.06 -18.15
CA ILE A 93 1.86 6.67 -18.54
C ILE A 93 0.35 6.34 -18.66
N LYS A 94 -0.14 6.22 -19.88
CA LYS A 94 -1.55 5.94 -20.17
C LYS A 94 -2.53 6.93 -19.53
N GLY A 95 -2.15 8.20 -19.46
CA GLY A 95 -2.99 9.27 -18.88
C GLY A 95 -2.89 9.42 -17.36
N SER A 96 -2.06 8.64 -16.68
CA SER A 96 -1.78 8.76 -15.24
C SER A 96 -0.43 9.43 -14.98
N LEU A 97 -0.39 10.36 -14.03
CA LEU A 97 0.81 11.08 -13.56
C LEU A 97 1.28 10.56 -12.20
N SER A 98 1.30 9.24 -12.01
CA SER A 98 1.53 8.58 -10.72
C SER A 98 2.85 7.80 -10.64
N TRP A 99 3.57 7.67 -11.76
CA TRP A 99 4.77 6.86 -11.83
C TRP A 99 6.04 7.69 -11.89
N LEU A 100 6.92 7.49 -10.91
CA LEU A 100 8.26 8.06 -10.89
C LEU A 100 9.24 7.05 -11.49
N LYS A 101 9.92 7.42 -12.58
CA LYS A 101 10.98 6.62 -13.19
C LYS A 101 12.31 6.93 -12.52
N LEU A 102 12.87 5.96 -11.84
CA LEU A 102 14.19 6.00 -11.21
C LEU A 102 15.13 5.04 -11.97
N GLY A 103 15.56 5.46 -13.17
CA GLY A 103 16.33 4.60 -14.06
C GLY A 103 15.52 3.39 -14.57
N PRO A 104 15.98 2.15 -14.34
CA PRO A 104 15.29 0.94 -14.78
C PRO A 104 14.05 0.59 -13.92
N VAL A 105 13.88 1.25 -12.78
CA VAL A 105 12.80 0.97 -11.83
C VAL A 105 11.75 2.07 -11.90
N SER A 106 10.48 1.68 -11.95
CA SER A 106 9.35 2.59 -11.80
C SER A 106 8.74 2.43 -10.43
N LEU A 107 8.60 3.53 -9.69
CA LEU A 107 8.03 3.56 -8.36
C LEU A 107 6.70 4.33 -8.39
N GLN A 108 5.69 3.77 -7.73
CA GLN A 108 4.39 4.41 -7.58
C GLN A 108 4.21 4.86 -6.11
N PRO A 109 4.32 6.16 -5.82
CA PRO A 109 4.24 6.67 -4.45
C PRO A 109 2.91 6.37 -3.75
N ALA A 110 1.81 6.23 -4.51
CA ALA A 110 0.49 5.88 -3.98
C ALA A 110 0.49 4.53 -3.23
N GLU A 111 1.29 3.55 -3.67
CA GLU A 111 1.39 2.25 -2.99
C GLU A 111 2.00 2.38 -1.59
N PHE A 112 3.07 3.16 -1.48
CA PHE A 112 3.73 3.43 -0.20
C PHE A 112 2.89 4.33 0.71
N ALA A 113 2.12 5.25 0.13
CA ALA A 113 1.22 6.10 0.89
C ALA A 113 0.09 5.31 1.57
N LYS A 114 -0.41 4.23 0.97
CA LYS A 114 -1.39 3.33 1.63
C LYS A 114 -0.81 2.71 2.89
N PHE A 115 0.43 2.23 2.82
CA PHE A 115 1.13 1.70 4.00
C PHE A 115 1.37 2.78 5.05
N ALA A 116 1.83 3.96 4.66
CA ALA A 116 2.06 5.09 5.56
C ALA A 116 0.76 5.52 6.27
N THR A 117 -0.35 5.54 5.55
CA THR A 117 -1.69 5.83 6.11
C THR A 117 -2.10 4.77 7.12
N SER A 118 -1.92 3.48 6.81
CA SER A 118 -2.20 2.39 7.75
C SER A 118 -1.41 2.56 9.05
N LEU A 119 -0.14 2.88 8.93
CA LEU A 119 0.77 3.01 10.06
C LEU A 119 0.40 4.20 10.96
N VAL A 120 0.13 5.38 10.36
CA VAL A 120 -0.25 6.56 11.14
C VAL A 120 -1.62 6.39 11.80
N LEU A 121 -2.58 5.74 11.13
CA LEU A 121 -3.88 5.43 11.71
C LEU A 121 -3.76 4.45 12.87
N ALA A 122 -3.00 3.37 12.71
CA ALA A 122 -2.76 2.41 13.79
C ALA A 122 -2.18 3.09 15.02
N LYS A 123 -1.15 3.92 14.84
CA LYS A 123 -0.56 4.70 15.93
C LYS A 123 -1.54 5.67 16.56
N PHE A 124 -2.31 6.41 15.78
CA PHE A 124 -3.24 7.40 16.28
C PHE A 124 -4.40 6.76 17.05
N ILE A 125 -4.96 5.67 16.54
CA ILE A 125 -6.08 4.95 17.14
C ILE A 125 -5.64 4.20 18.41
N SER A 126 -4.42 3.67 18.46
CA SER A 126 -3.87 3.00 19.64
C SER A 126 -3.49 3.98 20.78
N SER A 127 -3.53 5.30 20.51
CA SER A 127 -3.18 6.29 21.52
C SER A 127 -4.18 6.32 22.68
N TYR A 128 -3.68 6.57 23.91
CA TYR A 128 -4.51 6.63 25.10
C TYR A 128 -5.58 7.73 25.00
N GLY A 129 -6.83 7.37 25.26
CA GLY A 129 -7.97 8.30 25.22
C GLY A 129 -8.58 8.50 23.84
N PHE A 130 -8.20 7.69 22.83
CA PHE A 130 -8.90 7.70 21.55
C PHE A 130 -10.38 7.27 21.74
N VAL A 131 -11.29 8.10 21.29
CA VAL A 131 -12.74 7.80 21.24
C VAL A 131 -13.27 8.31 19.92
N MET A 132 -13.73 7.41 19.07
CA MET A 132 -14.38 7.78 17.82
C MET A 132 -15.67 8.57 18.10
N GLY A 133 -15.94 9.63 17.32
CA GLY A 133 -17.12 10.48 17.49
C GLY A 133 -16.85 11.84 18.17
N LYS A 134 -15.71 12.03 18.82
CA LYS A 134 -15.28 13.36 19.24
C LYS A 134 -14.59 14.08 18.08
N LEU A 135 -14.92 15.36 17.85
CA LEU A 135 -14.31 16.15 16.77
C LEU A 135 -12.76 16.14 16.81
N LYS A 136 -12.19 16.25 18.02
CA LYS A 136 -10.72 16.25 18.22
C LYS A 136 -10.03 14.97 17.76
N THR A 137 -10.71 13.83 17.76
CA THR A 137 -10.17 12.53 17.34
C THR A 137 -10.61 12.17 15.93
N SER A 138 -11.83 12.51 15.54
CA SER A 138 -12.36 12.18 14.21
C SER A 138 -11.72 13.02 13.11
N VAL A 139 -11.53 14.33 13.32
CA VAL A 139 -10.94 15.21 12.29
C VAL A 139 -9.55 14.76 11.83
N PRO A 140 -8.57 14.50 12.72
CA PRO A 140 -7.26 13.98 12.28
C PRO A 140 -7.36 12.66 11.54
N VAL A 141 -8.20 11.72 11.99
CA VAL A 141 -8.39 10.41 11.34
C VAL A 141 -8.89 10.57 9.90
N PHE A 142 -9.93 11.39 9.69
CA PHE A 142 -10.41 11.67 8.34
C PHE A 142 -9.37 12.39 7.49
N THR A 143 -8.60 13.32 8.07
CA THR A 143 -7.51 14.00 7.37
C THR A 143 -6.45 13.01 6.90
N PHE A 144 -6.06 12.04 7.74
CA PHE A 144 -5.07 11.01 7.38
C PHE A 144 -5.54 10.11 6.22
N ILE A 145 -6.84 9.94 6.02
CA ILE A 145 -7.40 9.14 4.94
C ILE A 145 -7.67 10.00 3.69
N LEU A 146 -8.33 11.15 3.87
CA LEU A 146 -8.80 11.96 2.75
C LEU A 146 -7.67 12.72 2.05
N LEU A 147 -6.65 13.17 2.79
CA LEU A 147 -5.53 13.92 2.21
C LEU A 147 -4.80 13.11 1.12
N PRO A 148 -4.29 11.90 1.39
CA PRO A 148 -3.65 11.09 0.34
C PRO A 148 -4.65 10.72 -0.77
N MET A 149 -5.91 10.41 -0.43
CA MET A 149 -6.94 10.07 -1.42
C MET A 149 -7.13 11.21 -2.43
N VAL A 150 -7.25 12.46 -1.97
CA VAL A 150 -7.37 13.63 -2.86
C VAL A 150 -6.13 13.81 -3.72
N LEU A 151 -4.93 13.69 -3.15
CA LEU A 151 -3.68 13.80 -3.89
C LEU A 151 -3.56 12.72 -4.99
N ILE A 152 -4.00 11.50 -4.73
CA ILE A 152 -4.01 10.40 -5.70
C ILE A 152 -5.03 10.66 -6.82
N ILE A 153 -6.22 11.18 -6.49
CA ILE A 153 -7.23 11.57 -7.49
C ILE A 153 -6.67 12.66 -8.42
N MET A 154 -5.94 13.62 -7.88
CA MET A 154 -5.28 14.67 -8.68
C MET A 154 -4.25 14.11 -9.66
N GLN A 155 -3.67 12.94 -9.37
CA GLN A 155 -2.77 12.21 -10.27
C GLN A 155 -3.51 11.40 -11.35
N ARG A 156 -4.85 11.52 -11.45
CA ARG A 156 -5.73 10.77 -12.35
C ARG A 156 -5.70 9.26 -12.11
N GLU A 157 -5.58 8.85 -10.86
CA GLU A 157 -5.47 7.45 -10.46
C GLU A 157 -6.60 7.06 -9.48
N THR A 158 -7.83 7.10 -9.99
CA THR A 158 -9.03 6.80 -9.18
C THR A 158 -9.04 5.39 -8.60
N GLY A 159 -8.48 4.41 -9.31
CA GLY A 159 -8.39 3.02 -8.83
C GLY A 159 -7.62 2.89 -7.52
N SER A 160 -6.44 3.53 -7.42
CA SER A 160 -5.65 3.53 -6.18
C SER A 160 -6.31 4.33 -5.06
N ALA A 161 -7.05 5.41 -5.41
CA ALA A 161 -7.80 6.19 -4.44
C ALA A 161 -8.96 5.38 -3.82
N LEU A 162 -9.66 4.55 -4.59
CA LEU A 162 -10.76 3.70 -4.12
C LEU A 162 -10.31 2.71 -3.02
N VAL A 163 -9.07 2.27 -3.03
CA VAL A 163 -8.54 1.39 -1.97
C VAL A 163 -8.62 2.03 -0.59
N TYR A 164 -8.57 3.36 -0.51
CA TYR A 164 -8.70 4.09 0.76
C TYR A 164 -10.10 3.93 1.40
N LEU A 165 -11.11 3.51 0.65
CA LEU A 165 -12.42 3.18 1.22
C LEU A 165 -12.35 2.03 2.23
N ALA A 166 -11.35 1.15 2.12
CA ALA A 166 -11.13 0.10 3.11
C ALA A 166 -10.87 0.64 4.52
N PHE A 167 -10.23 1.82 4.63
CA PHE A 167 -10.02 2.48 5.92
C PHE A 167 -11.32 2.91 6.59
N PHE A 168 -12.35 3.27 5.83
CA PHE A 168 -13.67 3.59 6.38
C PHE A 168 -14.34 2.37 6.98
N LEU A 169 -14.16 1.19 6.38
CA LEU A 169 -14.64 -0.08 6.96
C LEU A 169 -13.93 -0.37 8.29
N MET A 170 -12.63 -0.12 8.36
CA MET A 170 -11.85 -0.24 9.59
C MET A 170 -12.38 0.74 10.66
N LEU A 171 -12.63 2.00 10.30
CA LEU A 171 -13.15 3.01 11.23
C LEU A 171 -14.58 2.66 11.72
N TYR A 172 -15.39 2.04 10.87
CA TYR A 172 -16.71 1.54 11.29
C TYR A 172 -16.58 0.51 12.42
N ARG A 173 -15.60 -0.38 12.31
CA ARG A 173 -15.29 -1.34 13.38
C ARG A 173 -14.81 -0.66 14.67
N GLU A 174 -14.13 0.47 14.57
CA GLU A 174 -13.66 1.28 15.71
C GLU A 174 -14.74 2.21 16.30
N GLY A 175 -15.98 2.07 15.86
CA GLY A 175 -17.14 2.79 16.43
C GLY A 175 -17.61 4.02 15.64
N MET A 176 -17.21 4.16 14.38
CA MET A 176 -17.75 5.20 13.49
C MET A 176 -19.24 4.93 13.21
N PRO A 177 -20.12 5.96 13.27
CA PRO A 177 -21.54 5.80 12.91
C PRO A 177 -21.71 5.32 11.47
N GLY A 178 -22.59 4.33 11.25
CA GLY A 178 -22.85 3.75 9.93
C GLY A 178 -23.34 4.76 8.89
N SER A 179 -24.00 5.84 9.33
CA SER A 179 -24.43 6.93 8.44
C SER A 179 -23.26 7.58 7.68
N ILE A 180 -22.10 7.73 8.32
CA ILE A 180 -20.90 8.31 7.67
C ILE A 180 -20.33 7.32 6.65
N LEU A 181 -20.36 6.02 6.94
CA LEU A 181 -19.92 4.99 6.01
C LEU A 181 -20.80 4.99 4.74
N PHE A 182 -22.13 5.03 4.93
CA PHE A 182 -23.08 5.06 3.80
C PHE A 182 -22.92 6.31 2.94
N THR A 183 -22.78 7.49 3.54
CA THR A 183 -22.52 8.73 2.79
C THR A 183 -21.19 8.70 2.05
N GLY A 184 -20.12 8.17 2.65
CA GLY A 184 -18.83 8.04 1.99
C GLY A 184 -18.88 7.12 0.76
N ILE A 185 -19.56 5.98 0.85
CA ILE A 185 -19.71 5.02 -0.26
C ILE A 185 -20.64 5.58 -1.36
N SER A 186 -21.67 6.33 -1.01
CA SER A 186 -22.61 6.89 -2.00
C SER A 186 -22.08 8.09 -2.78
N MET A 187 -20.97 8.67 -2.38
CA MET A 187 -20.30 9.80 -3.06
C MET A 187 -19.23 9.35 -4.07
N VAL A 188 -18.96 8.06 -4.19
CA VAL A 188 -18.00 7.45 -5.11
C VAL A 188 -18.70 6.72 -6.25
#